data_519c14ae1882dc327eccecf1cbe17c53
#
_entry.id   519c14ae1882dc327eccecf1cbe17c53
#
_cell.length_a   1.000
_cell.length_b   1.000
_cell.length_c   1.000
_cell.angle_alpha   90.00
_cell.angle_beta   90.00
_cell.angle_gamma   90.00
#
_symmetry.space_group_name_H-M   'P 1'
#
loop_
_entity.id
_entity.type
_entity.pdbx_description
1 polymer ?
#
loop_
_entity_poly.entity_id
_entity_poly.type
_entity_poly.pdbx_seq_one_letter_code
_entity_poly.pdbx_strand_id
1 'polypeptide(L)'
;MRYWFAVLLFVLFKQETFSQPARVADAVVVSDSVQEKKDPVILIGDVIVTGNKKTRTYIIIRETTFKKGDQILESDLSKKLIESKQLIYNTGLFVDDSVYVSSKKGNVVFINIDVKERWYFFPLPYFILIDRNFNQWWVQENRSLARVDYGIKFMQNNFSGQNDNLNIWLINGYDQQITLRYTLPFVDKKLTQGFNVGFTYSRQREINYATSTGNQQVFLKLPDDYSRSVTRFDLTYSYRPDQRIRHFFRVSYNNESIADTVLKLNPAYYPGNTTKFRYIDFGYYFRYYNTDYNIYPTKGIIGEAFIYKRGLDNISNLWQIGFHALYSKPILPKTFFHIETAASVKFPTRDYFVNQPLFGYGYYNLRGMEYYVVDGTAGALGKFTLYRELFSYIYKTPFHSKTHDKIPFRFYLKAYGDAGYSYSPTLNNTLFNNKLMYSYGVGLDIVSIYDFVFRFEYSFNQLGNNGLYLHAHNSF
;
A
#
# COMPACT_ATOMS: atom_id res chain seq x y z
N MET A 1 -19.68 -34.70 -6.77
CA MET A 1 -18.28 -35.14 -6.73
C MET A 1 -17.46 -34.15 -5.93
N ARG A 2 -16.99 -34.62 -4.87
CA ARG A 2 -16.53 -34.06 -3.62
C ARG A 2 -15.01 -33.85 -3.66
N TYR A 3 -14.54 -32.72 -3.03
CA TYR A 3 -13.22 -32.53 -2.41
C TYR A 3 -11.98 -32.97 -3.21
N TRP A 4 -11.35 -32.03 -3.95
CA TRP A 4 -9.92 -32.09 -4.31
C TRP A 4 -9.45 -30.73 -4.88
N PHE A 5 -9.43 -29.67 -4.07
CA PHE A 5 -8.80 -28.39 -4.46
C PHE A 5 -8.22 -27.61 -3.27
N ALA A 6 -7.57 -28.34 -2.39
CA ALA A 6 -6.93 -27.68 -1.23
C ALA A 6 -5.55 -28.25 -0.87
N VAL A 7 -4.79 -28.79 -1.82
CA VAL A 7 -3.41 -29.23 -1.57
C VAL A 7 -2.60 -29.08 -2.87
N LEU A 8 -2.18 -27.87 -3.21
CA LEU A 8 -1.20 -27.68 -4.29
C LEU A 8 -0.46 -26.34 -4.21
N LEU A 9 0.08 -26.02 -3.02
CA LEU A 9 0.97 -24.86 -2.91
C LEU A 9 2.08 -25.03 -1.85
N PHE A 10 2.53 -26.28 -1.62
CA PHE A 10 3.63 -26.57 -0.67
C PHE A 10 4.63 -27.61 -1.15
N VAL A 11 4.85 -27.75 -2.46
CA VAL A 11 5.92 -28.61 -2.97
C VAL A 11 6.62 -27.91 -4.14
N LEU A 12 7.65 -27.17 -3.87
CA LEU A 12 8.76 -26.89 -4.81
C LEU A 12 9.88 -26.15 -4.07
N PHE A 13 10.63 -26.85 -3.23
CA PHE A 13 12.03 -26.57 -2.94
C PHE A 13 12.61 -27.77 -2.18
N LYS A 14 12.76 -28.88 -2.90
CA LYS A 14 13.72 -29.92 -2.53
C LYS A 14 14.83 -29.87 -3.57
N GLN A 15 15.95 -29.32 -3.20
CA GLN A 15 17.19 -29.50 -3.97
C GLN A 15 17.67 -30.94 -3.74
N GLU A 16 17.57 -31.75 -4.77
CA GLU A 16 18.30 -33.01 -4.82
C GLU A 16 19.71 -32.76 -5.34
N THR A 17 20.68 -32.92 -4.48
CA THR A 17 22.08 -33.02 -4.86
C THR A 17 22.37 -34.41 -5.37
N PHE A 18 22.52 -34.55 -6.68
CA PHE A 18 23.11 -35.76 -7.28
C PHE A 18 24.59 -35.78 -7.00
N SER A 19 25.07 -36.69 -6.14
CA SER A 19 26.47 -37.02 -5.98
C SER A 19 26.80 -38.19 -6.89
N GLN A 20 27.62 -37.94 -7.90
CA GLN A 20 28.31 -39.03 -8.61
C GLN A 20 29.55 -39.49 -7.84
N PRO A 21 29.85 -40.78 -7.78
CA PRO A 21 31.08 -41.28 -7.15
C PRO A 21 32.30 -41.01 -8.05
N ALA A 22 33.20 -40.16 -7.60
CA ALA A 22 34.48 -39.96 -8.23
C ALA A 22 35.45 -41.07 -7.81
N ARG A 23 36.16 -41.62 -8.81
CA ARG A 23 37.25 -42.58 -8.65
C ARG A 23 38.38 -41.99 -7.83
N VAL A 24 38.86 -42.76 -6.88
CA VAL A 24 40.08 -42.48 -6.12
C VAL A 24 41.25 -42.55 -7.06
N ALA A 25 41.96 -41.44 -7.23
CA ALA A 25 43.32 -41.39 -7.72
C ALA A 25 44.19 -40.82 -6.59
N ASP A 26 45.22 -41.56 -6.19
CA ASP A 26 46.18 -41.16 -5.18
C ASP A 26 46.78 -39.81 -5.57
N ALA A 27 46.50 -38.77 -4.81
CA ALA A 27 47.14 -37.47 -4.90
C ALA A 27 47.84 -37.14 -3.58
N VAL A 28 49.11 -36.92 -3.73
CA VAL A 28 50.09 -36.46 -2.73
C VAL A 28 49.46 -35.34 -1.87
N VAL A 29 49.40 -35.57 -0.57
CA VAL A 29 49.00 -34.57 0.43
C VAL A 29 50.13 -33.53 0.49
N VAL A 30 50.00 -32.46 -0.27
CA VAL A 30 50.65 -31.18 0.04
C VAL A 30 49.71 -30.48 1.04
N SER A 31 50.07 -30.48 2.29
CA SER A 31 49.40 -29.69 3.34
C SER A 31 49.75 -28.23 3.15
N ASP A 32 49.11 -27.58 2.16
CA ASP A 32 48.96 -26.14 2.22
C ASP A 32 47.90 -25.83 3.30
N SER A 33 48.37 -25.39 4.47
CA SER A 33 47.54 -24.79 5.48
C SER A 33 46.95 -23.51 4.89
N VAL A 34 45.79 -23.63 4.24
CA VAL A 34 44.90 -22.50 4.00
C VAL A 34 44.47 -22.04 5.39
N GLN A 35 45.19 -21.07 5.94
CA GLN A 35 44.68 -20.32 7.09
C GLN A 35 43.35 -19.73 6.64
N GLU A 36 42.27 -20.33 7.07
CA GLU A 36 40.91 -19.72 7.05
C GLU A 36 41.07 -18.37 7.72
N LYS A 37 41.15 -17.32 6.92
CA LYS A 37 41.23 -15.94 7.41
C LYS A 37 39.90 -15.67 8.14
N LYS A 38 39.86 -15.93 9.47
CA LYS A 38 38.69 -15.68 10.28
C LYS A 38 38.27 -14.23 10.02
N ASP A 39 37.02 -14.06 9.58
CA ASP A 39 36.46 -12.75 9.37
C ASP A 39 36.50 -11.97 10.70
N PRO A 40 37.17 -10.79 10.75
CA PRO A 40 37.37 -10.11 12.01
C PRO A 40 36.06 -9.59 12.57
N VAL A 41 35.89 -9.77 13.89
CA VAL A 41 34.76 -9.19 14.63
C VAL A 41 35.09 -7.73 14.94
N ILE A 42 34.19 -6.83 14.53
CA ILE A 42 34.24 -5.41 14.82
C ILE A 42 33.18 -5.02 15.84
N LEU A 43 33.48 -4.02 16.66
CA LEU A 43 32.58 -3.44 17.65
C LEU A 43 32.01 -2.12 17.09
N ILE A 44 30.70 -1.97 17.13
CA ILE A 44 30.06 -0.70 16.78
C ILE A 44 30.26 0.29 17.95
N GLY A 45 30.99 1.36 17.69
CA GLY A 45 31.20 2.46 18.61
C GLY A 45 30.01 3.41 18.68
N ASP A 46 30.29 4.72 18.73
CA ASP A 46 29.22 5.71 18.71
C ASP A 46 28.55 5.81 17.31
N VAL A 47 27.22 5.99 17.33
CA VAL A 47 26.41 6.27 16.17
C VAL A 47 25.92 7.72 16.28
N ILE A 48 26.41 8.59 15.40
CA ILE A 48 26.12 10.03 15.42
C ILE A 48 25.11 10.31 14.31
N VAL A 49 24.01 10.99 14.66
CA VAL A 49 22.98 11.42 13.71
C VAL A 49 23.06 12.93 13.54
N THR A 50 23.08 13.38 12.28
CA THR A 50 23.09 14.79 11.91
C THR A 50 22.01 15.15 10.91
N GLY A 51 21.63 16.42 10.84
CA GLY A 51 20.61 16.91 9.89
C GLY A 51 19.15 16.77 10.36
N ASN A 52 18.89 16.05 11.43
CA ASN A 52 17.56 15.90 12.03
C ASN A 52 17.20 17.10 12.90
N LYS A 53 16.43 18.03 12.36
CA LYS A 53 16.00 19.25 13.08
C LYS A 53 14.74 19.01 13.91
N LYS A 54 13.76 18.34 13.34
CA LYS A 54 12.46 18.03 13.96
C LYS A 54 12.39 16.58 14.42
N THR A 55 12.85 15.66 13.60
CA THR A 55 12.83 14.23 13.90
C THR A 55 13.77 13.91 15.05
N ARG A 56 13.27 13.22 16.06
CA ARG A 56 14.07 12.85 17.24
C ARG A 56 15.07 11.75 16.87
N THR A 57 16.30 11.88 17.37
CA THR A 57 17.41 10.96 17.05
C THR A 57 17.08 9.49 17.28
N TYR A 58 16.36 9.16 18.36
CA TYR A 58 15.99 7.78 18.67
C TYR A 58 15.04 7.15 17.64
N ILE A 59 14.25 7.95 16.90
CA ILE A 59 13.39 7.47 15.81
C ILE A 59 14.25 6.99 14.63
N ILE A 60 15.36 7.67 14.37
CA ILE A 60 16.29 7.31 13.29
C ILE A 60 17.08 6.07 13.69
N ILE A 61 17.66 6.06 14.91
CA ILE A 61 18.44 4.93 15.43
C ILE A 61 17.59 3.65 15.51
N ARG A 62 16.29 3.76 15.79
CA ARG A 62 15.39 2.61 15.79
C ARG A 62 15.35 1.88 14.45
N GLU A 63 15.55 2.58 13.35
CA GLU A 63 15.51 2.00 12.00
C GLU A 63 16.85 1.38 11.58
N THR A 64 17.90 1.51 12.38
CA THR A 64 19.20 0.87 12.05
C THR A 64 19.19 -0.63 12.36
N THR A 65 19.97 -1.39 11.61
CA THR A 65 20.19 -2.83 11.82
C THR A 65 21.36 -3.13 12.77
N PHE A 66 21.88 -2.09 13.42
CA PHE A 66 22.97 -2.15 14.41
C PHE A 66 22.73 -1.09 15.49
N LYS A 67 23.38 -1.29 16.64
CA LYS A 67 23.36 -0.36 17.78
C LYS A 67 24.77 -0.21 18.33
N LYS A 68 25.00 0.87 19.08
CA LYS A 68 26.22 1.03 19.86
C LYS A 68 26.44 -0.20 20.77
N GLY A 69 27.63 -0.78 20.73
CA GLY A 69 28.02 -1.96 21.48
C GLY A 69 27.79 -3.30 20.78
N ASP A 70 27.16 -3.32 19.61
CA ASP A 70 26.98 -4.56 18.85
C ASP A 70 28.32 -5.05 18.30
N GLN A 71 28.53 -6.37 18.39
CA GLN A 71 29.63 -7.07 17.74
C GLN A 71 29.13 -7.70 16.44
N ILE A 72 29.77 -7.39 15.34
CA ILE A 72 29.38 -7.90 14.01
C ILE A 72 30.62 -8.34 13.23
N LEU A 73 30.45 -9.20 12.24
CA LEU A 73 31.52 -9.55 11.30
C LEU A 73 31.81 -8.36 10.38
N GLU A 74 33.07 -8.12 10.08
CA GLU A 74 33.48 -7.00 9.22
C GLU A 74 32.87 -7.14 7.80
N SER A 75 32.72 -8.35 7.30
CA SER A 75 32.06 -8.66 6.03
C SER A 75 30.58 -8.23 6.00
N ASP A 76 29.89 -8.25 7.16
CA ASP A 76 28.48 -7.86 7.25
C ASP A 76 28.27 -6.36 7.35
N LEU A 77 29.32 -5.58 7.66
CA LEU A 77 29.21 -4.14 7.91
C LEU A 77 28.57 -3.40 6.72
N SER A 78 29.08 -3.61 5.52
CA SER A 78 28.59 -2.94 4.31
C SER A 78 27.10 -3.23 4.07
N LYS A 79 26.68 -4.48 4.25
CA LYS A 79 25.28 -4.90 4.11
C LYS A 79 24.39 -4.21 5.15
N LYS A 80 24.82 -4.17 6.42
CA LYS A 80 24.07 -3.52 7.49
C LYS A 80 23.94 -2.01 7.30
N LEU A 81 24.97 -1.32 6.78
CA LEU A 81 24.91 0.09 6.45
C LEU A 81 23.88 0.36 5.35
N ILE A 82 23.90 -0.43 4.26
CA ILE A 82 22.96 -0.30 3.15
C ILE A 82 21.51 -0.57 3.62
N GLU A 83 21.30 -1.64 4.38
CA GLU A 83 19.97 -1.97 4.93
C GLU A 83 19.45 -0.86 5.86
N SER A 84 20.30 -0.33 6.74
CA SER A 84 19.92 0.77 7.63
C SER A 84 19.55 2.03 6.84
N LYS A 85 20.32 2.37 5.79
CA LYS A 85 19.97 3.46 4.89
C LYS A 85 18.58 3.26 4.28
N GLN A 86 18.29 2.08 3.73
CA GLN A 86 16.99 1.77 3.13
C GLN A 86 15.84 1.86 4.14
N LEU A 87 16.03 1.35 5.35
CA LEU A 87 15.04 1.40 6.42
C LEU A 87 14.74 2.83 6.87
N ILE A 88 15.77 3.68 7.01
CA ILE A 88 15.64 5.10 7.35
C ILE A 88 14.88 5.82 6.21
N TYR A 89 15.26 5.62 4.96
CA TYR A 89 14.59 6.21 3.80
C TYR A 89 13.12 5.80 3.72
N ASN A 90 12.82 4.53 3.98
CA ASN A 90 11.46 3.97 3.96
C ASN A 90 10.56 4.46 5.11
N THR A 91 11.07 5.25 6.07
CA THR A 91 10.22 5.95 7.04
C THR A 91 9.37 7.05 6.40
N GLY A 92 9.76 7.54 5.22
CA GLY A 92 9.14 8.67 4.56
C GLY A 92 9.43 10.03 5.22
N LEU A 93 10.37 10.09 6.17
CA LEU A 93 10.73 11.33 6.89
C LEU A 93 11.79 12.16 6.16
N PHE A 94 12.56 11.55 5.27
CA PHE A 94 13.73 12.17 4.67
C PHE A 94 13.64 12.21 3.14
N VAL A 95 14.16 13.28 2.54
CA VAL A 95 14.34 13.38 1.08
C VAL A 95 15.65 12.73 0.64
N ASP A 96 16.63 12.67 1.55
CA ASP A 96 17.93 12.04 1.35
C ASP A 96 18.49 11.57 2.69
N ASP A 97 19.27 10.51 2.67
CA ASP A 97 19.97 9.97 3.83
C ASP A 97 21.28 9.29 3.40
N SER A 98 22.23 9.26 4.32
CA SER A 98 23.48 8.50 4.15
C SER A 98 23.89 7.86 5.47
N VAL A 99 24.38 6.63 5.39
CA VAL A 99 24.88 5.86 6.53
C VAL A 99 26.27 5.36 6.15
N TYR A 100 27.28 5.80 6.89
CA TYR A 100 28.66 5.51 6.55
C TYR A 100 29.59 5.43 7.76
N VAL A 101 30.73 4.76 7.58
CA VAL A 101 31.79 4.72 8.58
C VAL A 101 32.51 6.06 8.62
N SER A 102 32.51 6.75 9.76
CA SER A 102 33.21 8.00 9.94
C SER A 102 34.67 7.81 10.33
N SER A 103 34.96 6.78 11.16
CA SER A 103 36.31 6.41 11.55
C SER A 103 36.38 4.96 12.05
N LYS A 104 37.56 4.37 12.02
CA LYS A 104 37.87 3.05 12.59
C LYS A 104 39.10 3.17 13.48
N LYS A 105 39.00 2.70 14.75
CA LYS A 105 40.10 2.63 15.70
C LYS A 105 40.27 1.20 16.19
N GLY A 106 41.29 0.51 15.69
CA GLY A 106 41.45 -0.91 15.91
C GLY A 106 40.24 -1.70 15.34
N ASN A 107 39.56 -2.43 16.20
CA ASN A 107 38.35 -3.15 15.87
C ASN A 107 37.04 -2.36 16.15
N VAL A 108 37.12 -1.11 16.62
CA VAL A 108 35.95 -0.25 16.89
C VAL A 108 35.64 0.62 15.69
N VAL A 109 34.41 0.57 15.19
CA VAL A 109 33.91 1.32 14.05
C VAL A 109 32.89 2.36 14.51
N PHE A 110 33.11 3.62 14.14
CA PHE A 110 32.21 4.74 14.41
C PHE A 110 31.38 5.04 13.15
N ILE A 111 30.07 5.27 13.32
CA ILE A 111 29.14 5.42 12.21
C ILE A 111 28.45 6.79 12.29
N ASN A 112 28.38 7.46 11.16
CA ASN A 112 27.59 8.66 10.98
C ASN A 112 26.35 8.37 10.12
N ILE A 113 25.23 9.00 10.51
CA ILE A 113 23.96 9.00 9.80
C ILE A 113 23.61 10.45 9.51
N ASP A 114 23.72 10.86 8.26
CA ASP A 114 23.34 12.20 7.84
C ASP A 114 21.99 12.14 7.14
N VAL A 115 21.03 12.94 7.60
CA VAL A 115 19.68 12.97 7.05
C VAL A 115 19.27 14.35 6.59
N LYS A 116 18.44 14.41 5.56
CA LYS A 116 17.81 15.62 5.07
C LYS A 116 16.31 15.50 5.18
N GLU A 117 15.70 16.22 6.14
CA GLU A 117 14.28 16.10 6.43
C GLU A 117 13.41 16.57 5.27
N ARG A 118 12.22 15.92 5.11
CA ARG A 118 11.16 16.36 4.20
C ARG A 118 10.46 17.60 4.76
N TRP A 119 9.67 18.24 3.92
CA TRP A 119 8.61 19.13 4.38
C TRP A 119 7.51 18.27 5.00
N TYR A 120 6.99 18.70 6.15
CA TYR A 120 6.02 17.89 6.90
C TYR A 120 4.62 18.51 6.94
N PHE A 121 4.44 19.72 6.46
CA PHE A 121 3.20 20.46 6.55
C PHE A 121 2.58 20.67 5.17
N PHE A 122 1.39 20.12 4.95
CA PHE A 122 0.70 20.15 3.66
C PHE A 122 -0.74 20.65 3.85
N PRO A 123 -0.99 21.97 3.76
CA PRO A 123 -2.33 22.53 3.66
C PRO A 123 -2.78 22.46 2.19
N LEU A 124 -3.33 21.33 1.78
CA LEU A 124 -3.72 21.08 0.39
C LEU A 124 -5.13 21.63 0.15
N PRO A 125 -5.32 22.65 -0.68
CA PRO A 125 -6.65 23.04 -1.12
C PRO A 125 -7.30 21.88 -1.87
N TYR A 126 -8.59 21.67 -1.61
CA TYR A 126 -9.39 20.64 -2.25
C TYR A 126 -10.44 21.32 -3.12
N PHE A 127 -10.47 20.96 -4.40
CA PHE A 127 -11.43 21.47 -5.36
C PHE A 127 -11.65 20.43 -6.45
N ILE A 128 -12.82 19.80 -6.44
CA ILE A 128 -13.18 18.78 -7.43
C ILE A 128 -14.54 19.12 -8.03
N LEU A 129 -14.59 19.20 -9.35
CA LEU A 129 -15.83 19.33 -10.09
C LEU A 129 -16.55 17.98 -10.14
N ILE A 130 -17.86 17.98 -9.91
CA ILE A 130 -18.72 16.81 -10.08
C ILE A 130 -19.04 16.57 -11.55
N ASP A 131 -19.03 17.62 -12.34
CA ASP A 131 -19.29 17.57 -13.76
C ASP A 131 -18.12 16.96 -14.55
N ARG A 132 -18.43 16.36 -15.70
CA ARG A 132 -17.45 15.62 -16.53
C ARG A 132 -16.25 16.47 -16.99
N ASN A 133 -16.44 17.78 -17.11
CA ASN A 133 -15.39 18.69 -17.53
C ASN A 133 -15.66 20.12 -17.05
N PHE A 134 -14.60 20.95 -17.06
CA PHE A 134 -14.64 22.33 -16.63
C PHE A 134 -15.65 23.18 -17.44
N ASN A 135 -15.77 22.98 -18.78
CA ASN A 135 -16.65 23.77 -19.60
C ASN A 135 -18.13 23.54 -19.27
N GLN A 136 -18.53 22.31 -18.97
CA GLN A 136 -19.87 21.99 -18.52
C GLN A 136 -20.20 22.78 -17.26
N TRP A 137 -19.37 22.69 -16.26
CA TRP A 137 -19.56 23.42 -14.99
C TRP A 137 -19.56 24.94 -15.20
N TRP A 138 -18.61 25.45 -16.03
CA TRP A 138 -18.45 26.89 -16.24
C TRP A 138 -19.59 27.53 -17.01
N VAL A 139 -20.11 26.90 -18.07
CA VAL A 139 -21.10 27.42 -18.97
C VAL A 139 -22.52 26.95 -18.64
N GLN A 140 -22.72 25.64 -18.46
CA GLN A 140 -24.05 25.06 -18.29
C GLN A 140 -24.54 25.17 -16.85
N GLU A 141 -23.66 24.94 -15.88
CA GLU A 141 -24.00 24.97 -14.45
C GLU A 141 -23.71 26.33 -13.78
N ASN A 142 -23.45 27.40 -14.58
CA ASN A 142 -23.21 28.76 -14.12
C ASN A 142 -22.18 28.86 -12.97
N ARG A 143 -21.15 28.02 -12.98
CA ARG A 143 -20.11 27.98 -11.93
C ARG A 143 -20.65 27.69 -10.54
N SER A 144 -21.75 26.96 -10.45
CA SER A 144 -22.43 26.65 -9.18
C SER A 144 -21.50 25.88 -8.23
N LEU A 145 -21.26 26.43 -7.04
CA LEU A 145 -20.52 25.72 -5.96
C LEU A 145 -21.30 24.55 -5.38
N ALA A 146 -22.61 24.45 -5.66
CA ALA A 146 -23.39 23.26 -5.30
C ALA A 146 -23.01 22.01 -6.11
N ARG A 147 -22.25 22.18 -7.22
CA ARG A 147 -21.72 21.09 -8.05
C ARG A 147 -20.20 20.94 -7.98
N VAL A 148 -19.64 21.36 -6.87
CA VAL A 148 -18.20 21.30 -6.61
C VAL A 148 -18.00 20.83 -5.17
N ASP A 149 -17.03 19.94 -4.98
CA ASP A 149 -16.46 19.70 -3.68
C ASP A 149 -15.28 20.63 -3.46
N TYR A 150 -15.33 21.41 -2.41
CA TYR A 150 -14.27 22.36 -2.05
C TYR A 150 -13.92 22.26 -0.57
N GLY A 151 -12.71 22.63 -0.24
CA GLY A 151 -12.27 22.59 1.14
C GLY A 151 -10.76 22.59 1.30
N ILE A 152 -10.33 22.00 2.41
CA ILE A 152 -8.91 21.86 2.72
C ILE A 152 -8.61 20.47 3.28
N LYS A 153 -7.52 19.87 2.83
CA LYS A 153 -6.89 18.70 3.43
C LYS A 153 -5.60 19.14 4.11
N PHE A 154 -5.67 19.28 5.40
CA PHE A 154 -4.54 19.65 6.23
C PHE A 154 -3.85 18.37 6.71
N MET A 155 -2.58 18.20 6.31
CA MET A 155 -1.75 17.07 6.71
C MET A 155 -0.47 17.58 7.36
N GLN A 156 -0.23 17.18 8.59
CA GLN A 156 0.99 17.44 9.33
C GLN A 156 1.67 16.11 9.64
N ASN A 157 2.66 15.78 8.85
CA ASN A 157 3.51 14.62 9.11
C ASN A 157 4.57 14.99 10.17
N ASN A 158 5.00 13.98 10.93
CA ASN A 158 6.03 14.14 11.97
C ASN A 158 5.69 15.30 12.91
N PHE A 159 4.45 15.34 13.41
CA PHE A 159 3.88 16.47 14.15
C PHE A 159 4.69 16.81 15.41
N SER A 160 5.06 15.81 16.21
CA SER A 160 5.87 15.99 17.43
C SER A 160 7.34 15.59 17.26
N GLY A 161 7.76 15.18 16.06
CA GLY A 161 9.10 14.65 15.76
C GLY A 161 9.25 13.14 16.05
N GLN A 162 8.16 12.44 16.34
CA GLN A 162 8.14 11.01 16.64
C GLN A 162 7.57 10.16 15.49
N ASN A 163 7.59 10.70 14.26
CA ASN A 163 6.96 10.09 13.08
C ASN A 163 5.43 9.97 13.21
N ASP A 164 4.83 10.84 13.98
CA ASP A 164 3.39 10.94 14.20
C ASP A 164 2.73 11.84 13.16
N ASN A 165 1.48 11.54 12.80
CA ASN A 165 0.77 12.23 11.72
C ASN A 165 -0.60 12.72 12.18
N LEU A 166 -0.89 14.00 11.92
CA LEU A 166 -2.19 14.62 12.12
C LEU A 166 -2.80 14.96 10.76
N ASN A 167 -4.00 14.43 10.51
CA ASN A 167 -4.77 14.70 9.29
C ASN A 167 -6.13 15.30 9.66
N ILE A 168 -6.45 16.45 9.07
CA ILE A 168 -7.73 17.15 9.22
C ILE A 168 -8.25 17.46 7.82
N TRP A 169 -9.38 16.85 7.43
CA TRP A 169 -10.01 17.11 6.15
C TRP A 169 -11.36 17.78 6.40
N LEU A 170 -11.55 18.93 5.80
CA LEU A 170 -12.76 19.71 5.85
C LEU A 170 -13.20 19.96 4.41
N ILE A 171 -14.18 19.19 3.96
CA ILE A 171 -14.72 19.24 2.60
C ILE A 171 -16.20 19.58 2.68
N ASN A 172 -16.63 20.47 1.83
CA ASN A 172 -18.00 20.92 1.70
C ASN A 172 -18.36 21.12 0.22
N GLY A 173 -19.63 21.31 -0.08
CA GLY A 173 -20.14 21.52 -1.43
C GLY A 173 -21.15 20.46 -1.82
N TYR A 174 -20.93 19.79 -2.94
CA TYR A 174 -21.81 18.71 -3.40
C TYR A 174 -21.84 17.55 -2.39
N ASP A 175 -20.68 17.06 -2.02
CA ASP A 175 -20.50 16.13 -0.91
C ASP A 175 -19.92 16.86 0.31
N GLN A 176 -20.07 16.29 1.49
CA GLN A 176 -19.54 16.84 2.73
C GLN A 176 -18.69 15.79 3.45
N GLN A 177 -17.52 16.19 3.93
CA GLN A 177 -16.68 15.32 4.73
C GLN A 177 -15.91 16.09 5.79
N ILE A 178 -15.94 15.58 7.02
CA ILE A 178 -15.04 15.95 8.11
C ILE A 178 -14.27 14.70 8.49
N THR A 179 -12.95 14.76 8.46
CA THR A 179 -12.08 13.68 8.94
C THR A 179 -11.04 14.26 9.87
N LEU A 180 -10.93 13.65 11.05
CA LEU A 180 -9.88 13.91 12.04
C LEU A 180 -9.15 12.60 12.28
N ARG A 181 -7.84 12.58 12.12
CA ARG A 181 -7.04 11.38 12.37
C ARG A 181 -5.69 11.74 12.95
N TYR A 182 -5.35 11.08 14.05
CA TYR A 182 -4.03 11.19 14.66
C TYR A 182 -3.41 9.80 14.78
N THR A 183 -2.22 9.67 14.24
CA THR A 183 -1.42 8.44 14.28
C THR A 183 -0.16 8.68 15.08
N LEU A 184 0.01 7.96 16.18
CA LEU A 184 1.20 7.96 17.01
C LEU A 184 1.83 6.56 16.96
N PRO A 185 2.90 6.36 16.16
CA PRO A 185 3.46 5.03 15.92
C PRO A 185 4.19 4.45 17.12
N PHE A 186 4.63 5.28 18.07
CA PHE A 186 5.41 4.86 19.23
C PHE A 186 4.97 5.58 20.50
N VAL A 187 4.45 4.82 21.46
CA VAL A 187 4.04 5.31 22.79
C VAL A 187 4.88 4.75 23.92
N ASP A 188 5.64 3.69 23.64
CA ASP A 188 6.46 3.01 24.63
C ASP A 188 7.96 3.33 24.47
N LYS A 189 8.73 3.12 25.52
CA LYS A 189 10.20 3.34 25.52
C LYS A 189 10.95 2.40 24.56
N LYS A 190 10.37 1.22 24.27
CA LYS A 190 10.96 0.26 23.32
C LYS A 190 10.65 0.62 21.85
N LEU A 191 9.80 1.61 21.62
CA LEU A 191 9.37 2.05 20.29
C LEU A 191 8.74 0.91 19.47
N THR A 192 7.88 0.13 20.10
CA THR A 192 7.22 -1.04 19.49
C THR A 192 5.71 -0.91 19.41
N GLN A 193 5.09 -0.08 20.22
CA GLN A 193 3.65 0.04 20.35
C GLN A 193 3.17 1.41 19.90
N GLY A 194 2.05 1.47 19.23
CA GLY A 194 1.46 2.72 18.75
C GLY A 194 -0.06 2.67 18.67
N PHE A 195 -0.66 3.83 18.45
CA PHE A 195 -2.10 4.01 18.30
C PHE A 195 -2.42 4.91 17.11
N ASN A 196 -3.57 4.67 16.52
CA ASN A 196 -4.20 5.56 15.56
C ASN A 196 -5.65 5.73 15.97
N VAL A 197 -6.10 6.98 16.08
CA VAL A 197 -7.48 7.33 16.42
C VAL A 197 -8.04 8.12 15.24
N GLY A 198 -9.24 7.74 14.79
CA GLY A 198 -9.91 8.37 13.66
C GLY A 198 -11.37 8.68 13.92
N PHE A 199 -11.81 9.80 13.40
CA PHE A 199 -13.20 10.18 13.26
C PHE A 199 -13.47 10.59 11.83
N THR A 200 -14.55 10.12 11.24
CA THR A 200 -15.02 10.54 9.91
C THR A 200 -16.52 10.74 9.97
N TYR A 201 -16.97 11.88 9.49
CA TYR A 201 -18.34 12.15 9.13
C TYR A 201 -18.41 12.52 7.67
N SER A 202 -19.29 11.90 6.89
CA SER A 202 -19.47 12.22 5.48
C SER A 202 -20.92 12.09 5.06
N ARG A 203 -21.32 12.94 4.11
CA ARG A 203 -22.61 12.89 3.42
C ARG A 203 -22.36 12.97 1.92
N GLN A 204 -23.02 12.10 1.16
CA GLN A 204 -22.84 11.96 -0.28
C GLN A 204 -24.18 12.08 -1.00
N ARG A 205 -24.21 12.83 -2.10
CA ARG A 205 -25.40 12.96 -2.95
C ARG A 205 -25.51 11.82 -3.97
N GLU A 206 -24.40 11.17 -4.26
CA GLU A 206 -24.36 10.03 -5.16
C GLU A 206 -23.96 8.76 -4.41
N ILE A 207 -24.65 7.66 -4.71
CA ILE A 207 -24.33 6.35 -4.14
C ILE A 207 -24.43 5.26 -5.20
N ASN A 208 -23.43 4.39 -5.23
CA ASN A 208 -23.54 3.13 -5.97
C ASN A 208 -24.50 2.20 -5.23
N TYR A 209 -25.67 1.91 -5.81
CA TYR A 209 -26.67 1.07 -5.19
C TYR A 209 -26.78 -0.32 -5.80
N ALA A 210 -26.19 -0.56 -6.96
CA ALA A 210 -26.20 -1.85 -7.66
C ALA A 210 -25.02 -1.99 -8.60
N THR A 211 -24.76 -3.22 -9.02
CA THR A 211 -23.84 -3.53 -10.12
C THR A 211 -24.65 -4.10 -11.28
N SER A 212 -24.44 -3.57 -12.48
CA SER A 212 -25.11 -4.05 -13.69
C SER A 212 -24.61 -5.43 -14.12
N THR A 213 -25.33 -6.11 -14.99
CA THR A 213 -24.87 -7.36 -15.63
C THR A 213 -23.58 -7.15 -16.45
N GLY A 214 -23.32 -5.93 -16.91
CA GLY A 214 -22.08 -5.49 -17.54
C GLY A 214 -20.92 -5.21 -16.56
N ASN A 215 -21.06 -5.56 -15.28
CA ASN A 215 -20.06 -5.29 -14.24
C ASN A 215 -19.69 -3.80 -14.10
N GLN A 216 -20.67 -2.93 -14.27
CA GLN A 216 -20.50 -1.47 -14.06
C GLN A 216 -21.31 -1.03 -12.85
N GLN A 217 -20.81 -0.05 -12.13
CA GLN A 217 -21.51 0.56 -11.01
C GLN A 217 -22.75 1.33 -11.48
N VAL A 218 -23.86 1.16 -10.77
CA VAL A 218 -25.10 1.90 -11.03
C VAL A 218 -25.31 2.88 -9.88
N PHE A 219 -25.38 4.16 -10.23
CA PHE A 219 -25.46 5.24 -9.27
C PHE A 219 -26.86 5.82 -9.18
N LEU A 220 -27.32 6.05 -7.94
CA LEU A 220 -28.41 6.99 -7.64
C LEU A 220 -27.79 8.35 -7.31
N LYS A 221 -28.33 9.40 -7.93
CA LYS A 221 -27.94 10.80 -7.71
C LYS A 221 -29.15 11.57 -7.14
N LEU A 222 -28.96 12.22 -6.01
CA LEU A 222 -29.95 13.08 -5.37
C LEU A 222 -29.38 14.51 -5.28
N PRO A 223 -29.63 15.38 -6.28
CA PRO A 223 -29.01 16.71 -6.34
C PRO A 223 -29.38 17.61 -5.15
N ASP A 224 -30.60 17.46 -4.62
CA ASP A 224 -31.15 18.31 -3.57
C ASP A 224 -31.11 17.67 -2.18
N ASP A 225 -30.70 16.39 -2.07
CA ASP A 225 -30.64 15.64 -0.82
C ASP A 225 -29.42 14.71 -0.79
N TYR A 226 -29.14 14.11 0.34
CA TYR A 226 -28.06 13.17 0.50
C TYR A 226 -28.53 11.73 0.38
N SER A 227 -27.94 11.01 -0.54
CA SER A 227 -28.21 9.58 -0.76
C SER A 227 -27.62 8.68 0.32
N ARG A 228 -26.53 9.12 0.98
CA ARG A 228 -25.85 8.40 2.05
C ARG A 228 -25.24 9.34 3.07
N SER A 229 -25.26 8.95 4.35
CA SER A 229 -24.42 9.53 5.39
C SER A 229 -23.70 8.45 6.18
N VAL A 230 -22.49 8.77 6.62
CA VAL A 230 -21.62 7.86 7.38
C VAL A 230 -21.01 8.61 8.54
N THR A 231 -21.10 8.05 9.74
CA THR A 231 -20.32 8.45 10.90
C THR A 231 -19.49 7.26 11.35
N ARG A 232 -18.19 7.45 11.46
CA ARG A 232 -17.25 6.42 11.87
C ARG A 232 -16.29 6.92 12.94
N PHE A 233 -16.11 6.10 13.97
CA PHE A 233 -15.03 6.23 14.93
C PHE A 233 -14.15 4.98 14.85
N ASP A 234 -12.84 5.14 14.76
CA ASP A 234 -11.92 4.01 14.71
C ASP A 234 -10.74 4.21 15.66
N LEU A 235 -10.33 3.10 16.28
CA LEU A 235 -9.14 2.97 17.07
C LEU A 235 -8.32 1.80 16.52
N THR A 236 -7.04 2.03 16.29
CA THR A 236 -6.10 1.00 15.87
C THR A 236 -4.93 0.95 16.84
N TYR A 237 -4.68 -0.19 17.45
CA TYR A 237 -3.43 -0.49 18.15
C TYR A 237 -2.45 -1.09 17.15
N SER A 238 -1.20 -0.61 17.15
CA SER A 238 -0.13 -1.13 16.33
C SER A 238 0.99 -1.71 17.18
N TYR A 239 1.48 -2.89 16.78
CA TYR A 239 2.65 -3.53 17.39
C TYR A 239 3.70 -3.79 16.32
N ARG A 240 4.88 -3.21 16.49
CA ARG A 240 6.01 -3.26 15.56
C ARG A 240 7.26 -3.81 16.28
N PRO A 241 7.40 -5.14 16.39
CA PRO A 241 8.51 -5.77 17.12
C PRO A 241 9.88 -5.49 16.51
N ASP A 242 9.95 -5.36 15.20
CA ASP A 242 11.17 -4.99 14.47
C ASP A 242 10.90 -3.97 13.33
N GLN A 243 11.90 -3.70 12.49
CA GLN A 243 11.76 -2.72 11.41
C GLN A 243 10.84 -3.18 10.27
N ARG A 244 10.69 -4.49 10.07
CA ARG A 244 10.00 -5.09 8.91
C ARG A 244 8.59 -5.59 9.23
N ILE A 245 8.31 -5.96 10.46
CA ILE A 245 7.05 -6.58 10.89
C ILE A 245 6.15 -5.56 11.57
N ARG A 246 4.88 -5.54 11.18
CA ARG A 246 3.86 -4.68 11.79
C ARG A 246 2.56 -5.46 11.96
N HIS A 247 1.98 -5.37 13.14
CA HIS A 247 0.67 -5.90 13.48
C HIS A 247 -0.26 -4.74 13.78
N PHE A 248 -1.48 -4.78 13.26
CA PHE A 248 -2.50 -3.78 13.54
C PHE A 248 -3.77 -4.47 14.01
N PHE A 249 -4.31 -4.00 15.13
CA PHE A 249 -5.60 -4.45 15.68
C PHE A 249 -6.52 -3.25 15.66
N ARG A 250 -7.55 -3.30 14.83
CA ARG A 250 -8.49 -2.21 14.61
C ARG A 250 -9.86 -2.57 15.16
N VAL A 251 -10.50 -1.60 15.81
CA VAL A 251 -11.92 -1.61 16.15
C VAL A 251 -12.53 -0.35 15.58
N SER A 252 -13.70 -0.44 14.93
CA SER A 252 -14.43 0.74 14.55
C SER A 252 -15.93 0.61 14.77
N TYR A 253 -16.56 1.73 15.17
CA TYR A 253 -17.99 1.88 15.21
C TYR A 253 -18.45 2.64 13.98
N ASN A 254 -19.43 2.10 13.28
CA ASN A 254 -19.97 2.65 12.07
C ASN A 254 -21.48 2.88 12.22
N ASN A 255 -21.94 4.06 11.87
CA ASN A 255 -23.35 4.40 11.77
C ASN A 255 -23.58 4.98 10.37
N GLU A 256 -24.26 4.22 9.54
CA GLU A 256 -24.54 4.54 8.15
C GLU A 256 -26.05 4.70 7.94
N SER A 257 -26.43 5.63 7.08
CA SER A 257 -27.81 5.74 6.60
C SER A 257 -27.84 6.01 5.11
N ILE A 258 -28.88 5.51 4.45
CA ILE A 258 -29.17 5.73 3.03
C ILE A 258 -30.57 6.32 2.87
N ALA A 259 -30.80 7.01 1.76
CA ALA A 259 -32.12 7.50 1.40
C ALA A 259 -33.09 6.35 1.13
N ASP A 260 -34.39 6.55 1.40
CA ASP A 260 -35.44 5.56 1.15
C ASP A 260 -35.48 5.11 -0.32
N THR A 261 -35.12 6.01 -1.25
CA THR A 261 -35.02 5.71 -2.67
C THR A 261 -34.01 4.61 -2.95
N VAL A 262 -32.86 4.58 -2.24
CA VAL A 262 -31.86 3.52 -2.38
C VAL A 262 -32.45 2.17 -1.99
N LEU A 263 -33.16 2.14 -0.86
CA LEU A 263 -33.80 0.91 -0.37
C LEU A 263 -34.93 0.43 -1.28
N LYS A 264 -35.70 1.35 -1.90
CA LYS A 264 -36.69 1.01 -2.91
C LYS A 264 -36.08 0.41 -4.17
N LEU A 265 -34.93 0.93 -4.61
CA LEU A 265 -34.20 0.44 -5.79
C LEU A 265 -33.44 -0.87 -5.52
N ASN A 266 -32.92 -1.02 -4.32
CA ASN A 266 -32.21 -2.23 -3.89
C ASN A 266 -32.60 -2.59 -2.44
N PRO A 267 -33.65 -3.39 -2.23
CA PRO A 267 -34.08 -3.82 -0.89
C PRO A 267 -33.03 -4.64 -0.14
N ALA A 268 -32.07 -5.24 -0.85
CA ALA A 268 -30.95 -5.97 -0.28
C ALA A 268 -29.69 -5.11 -0.10
N TYR A 269 -29.80 -3.77 -0.11
CA TYR A 269 -28.63 -2.91 0.04
C TYR A 269 -27.95 -3.14 1.39
N TYR A 270 -28.69 -3.00 2.50
CA TYR A 270 -28.26 -3.33 3.86
C TYR A 270 -28.93 -4.60 4.38
N PRO A 271 -28.28 -5.30 5.32
CA PRO A 271 -28.93 -6.36 6.07
C PRO A 271 -30.21 -5.86 6.76
N GLY A 272 -31.29 -6.67 6.72
CA GLY A 272 -32.53 -6.37 7.43
C GLY A 272 -33.49 -5.41 6.72
N ASN A 273 -33.26 -5.10 5.43
CA ASN A 273 -34.13 -4.22 4.64
C ASN A 273 -34.39 -2.87 5.36
N THR A 274 -33.33 -2.20 5.73
CA THR A 274 -33.37 -0.96 6.53
C THR A 274 -32.56 0.15 5.87
N THR A 275 -32.94 1.39 6.10
CA THR A 275 -32.16 2.57 5.68
C THR A 275 -31.05 2.93 6.65
N LYS A 276 -31.00 2.31 7.83
CA LYS A 276 -29.98 2.58 8.85
C LYS A 276 -29.20 1.29 9.17
N PHE A 277 -27.89 1.37 9.13
CA PHE A 277 -27.02 0.25 9.41
C PHE A 277 -25.95 0.67 10.43
N ARG A 278 -26.01 0.08 11.62
CA ARG A 278 -25.05 0.32 12.70
C ARG A 278 -24.34 -0.98 13.02
N TYR A 279 -23.01 -0.92 13.06
CA TYR A 279 -22.22 -2.08 13.37
C TYR A 279 -20.85 -1.70 13.96
N ILE A 280 -20.27 -2.65 14.68
CA ILE A 280 -18.87 -2.60 15.09
C ILE A 280 -18.10 -3.55 14.17
N ASP A 281 -16.93 -3.14 13.71
CA ASP A 281 -16.03 -4.02 13.00
C ASP A 281 -14.69 -4.18 13.74
N PHE A 282 -14.06 -5.33 13.50
CA PHE A 282 -12.76 -5.69 14.02
C PHE A 282 -11.87 -6.09 12.83
N GLY A 283 -10.63 -5.66 12.86
CA GLY A 283 -9.64 -6.01 11.86
C GLY A 283 -8.31 -6.35 12.51
N TYR A 284 -7.73 -7.46 12.07
CA TYR A 284 -6.33 -7.75 12.33
C TYR A 284 -5.60 -7.72 11.00
N TYR A 285 -4.48 -6.99 10.92
CA TYR A 285 -3.64 -6.87 9.74
C TYR A 285 -2.20 -7.16 10.13
N PHE A 286 -1.60 -8.11 9.45
CA PHE A 286 -0.18 -8.39 9.51
C PHE A 286 0.48 -7.81 8.27
N ARG A 287 1.56 -7.03 8.44
CA ARG A 287 2.32 -6.46 7.33
C ARG A 287 3.81 -6.77 7.49
N TYR A 288 4.41 -7.16 6.37
CA TYR A 288 5.82 -7.42 6.24
C TYR A 288 6.43 -6.59 5.13
N TYR A 289 7.49 -5.84 5.42
CA TYR A 289 8.21 -4.99 4.47
C TYR A 289 9.68 -5.34 4.45
N ASN A 290 10.18 -5.82 3.30
CA ASN A 290 11.59 -6.13 3.10
C ASN A 290 11.98 -5.78 1.66
N THR A 291 12.00 -4.49 1.36
CA THR A 291 12.30 -3.96 0.03
C THR A 291 13.36 -2.87 0.13
N ASP A 292 14.01 -2.61 -0.99
CA ASP A 292 14.92 -1.47 -1.15
C ASP A 292 14.18 -0.13 -1.02
N TYR A 293 13.00 -0.02 -1.64
CA TYR A 293 12.14 1.16 -1.55
C TYR A 293 10.67 0.73 -1.58
N ASN A 294 9.91 1.01 -0.49
CA ASN A 294 8.56 0.46 -0.30
C ASN A 294 7.56 0.95 -1.36
N ILE A 295 7.71 2.18 -1.86
CA ILE A 295 6.75 2.79 -2.78
C ILE A 295 6.91 2.29 -4.21
N TYR A 296 8.15 2.00 -4.63
CA TYR A 296 8.48 1.50 -5.95
C TYR A 296 9.63 0.49 -5.84
N PRO A 297 9.34 -0.72 -5.35
CA PRO A 297 10.37 -1.70 -5.05
C PRO A 297 10.99 -2.25 -6.34
N THR A 298 12.33 -2.27 -6.38
CA THR A 298 13.07 -2.95 -7.43
C THR A 298 13.62 -4.29 -6.96
N LYS A 299 13.65 -4.52 -5.64
CA LYS A 299 14.08 -5.76 -5.02
C LYS A 299 13.35 -5.97 -3.68
N GLY A 300 12.94 -7.21 -3.43
CA GLY A 300 12.41 -7.63 -2.13
C GLY A 300 10.95 -8.02 -2.17
N ILE A 301 10.33 -8.04 -1.00
CA ILE A 301 8.96 -8.49 -0.80
C ILE A 301 8.20 -7.55 0.14
N ILE A 302 6.94 -7.29 -0.19
CA ILE A 302 5.94 -6.69 0.70
C ILE A 302 4.79 -7.67 0.80
N GLY A 303 4.24 -7.87 1.99
CA GLY A 303 3.08 -8.71 2.19
C GLY A 303 2.15 -8.15 3.25
N GLU A 304 0.86 -8.30 3.01
CA GLU A 304 -0.18 -8.06 3.98
C GLU A 304 -1.10 -9.28 4.05
N ALA A 305 -1.43 -9.73 5.25
CA ALA A 305 -2.50 -10.69 5.48
C ALA A 305 -3.48 -10.07 6.47
N PHE A 306 -4.78 -10.32 6.30
CA PHE A 306 -5.79 -9.74 7.17
C PHE A 306 -6.94 -10.69 7.48
N ILE A 307 -7.52 -10.47 8.65
CA ILE A 307 -8.79 -11.02 9.08
C ILE A 307 -9.66 -9.86 9.49
N TYR A 308 -10.83 -9.76 8.90
CA TYR A 308 -11.80 -8.71 9.16
C TYR A 308 -13.14 -9.34 9.57
N LYS A 309 -13.78 -8.74 10.58
CA LYS A 309 -15.08 -9.13 11.09
C LYS A 309 -15.99 -7.92 11.14
N ARG A 310 -17.12 -7.97 10.44
CA ARG A 310 -18.19 -6.96 10.52
C ARG A 310 -19.34 -7.49 11.34
N GLY A 311 -19.79 -6.70 12.32
CA GLY A 311 -20.93 -7.01 13.15
C GLY A 311 -20.72 -8.16 14.14
N LEU A 312 -21.48 -8.11 15.22
CA LEU A 312 -21.48 -9.12 16.28
C LEU A 312 -22.80 -9.88 16.38
N ASP A 313 -23.82 -9.42 15.63
CA ASP A 313 -25.12 -10.06 15.55
C ASP A 313 -25.27 -10.95 14.32
N ASN A 314 -26.39 -11.67 14.23
CA ASN A 314 -26.67 -12.57 13.10
C ASN A 314 -27.02 -11.82 11.81
N ILE A 315 -27.36 -10.55 11.88
CA ILE A 315 -27.81 -9.72 10.75
C ILE A 315 -26.60 -9.17 10.01
N SER A 316 -25.66 -8.57 10.74
CA SER A 316 -24.47 -7.92 10.18
C SER A 316 -23.21 -8.80 10.12
N ASN A 317 -23.38 -10.11 10.41
CA ASN A 317 -22.27 -11.07 10.49
C ASN A 317 -21.56 -11.29 9.15
N LEU A 318 -20.35 -10.76 9.01
CA LEU A 318 -19.46 -11.01 7.87
C LEU A 318 -18.03 -11.22 8.37
N TRP A 319 -17.39 -12.30 7.94
CA TRP A 319 -15.97 -12.50 8.02
C TRP A 319 -15.35 -12.31 6.64
N GLN A 320 -14.17 -11.72 6.60
CA GLN A 320 -13.35 -11.67 5.41
C GLN A 320 -11.90 -11.97 5.80
N ILE A 321 -11.29 -12.90 5.08
CA ILE A 321 -9.87 -13.23 5.20
C ILE A 321 -9.24 -12.99 3.85
N GLY A 322 -8.05 -12.43 3.83
CA GLY A 322 -7.35 -12.18 2.59
C GLY A 322 -5.87 -11.88 2.78
N PHE A 323 -5.20 -11.79 1.66
CA PHE A 323 -3.81 -11.38 1.61
C PHE A 323 -3.53 -10.56 0.36
N HIS A 324 -2.47 -9.78 0.42
CA HIS A 324 -1.87 -9.07 -0.69
C HIS A 324 -0.35 -9.18 -0.58
N ALA A 325 0.31 -9.55 -1.65
CA ALA A 325 1.75 -9.70 -1.66
C ALA A 325 2.35 -9.14 -2.96
N LEU A 326 3.53 -8.56 -2.84
CA LEU A 326 4.32 -8.03 -3.93
C LEU A 326 5.74 -8.53 -3.80
N TYR A 327 6.27 -9.09 -4.88
CA TYR A 327 7.65 -9.55 -5.00
C TYR A 327 8.34 -8.87 -6.16
N SER A 328 9.50 -8.27 -5.92
CA SER A 328 10.33 -7.63 -6.95
C SER A 328 11.72 -8.26 -6.96
N LYS A 329 12.23 -8.51 -8.16
CA LYS A 329 13.57 -9.09 -8.37
C LYS A 329 14.27 -8.43 -9.56
N PRO A 330 15.52 -7.96 -9.39
CA PRO A 330 16.34 -7.57 -10.52
C PRO A 330 16.72 -8.82 -11.33
N ILE A 331 16.53 -8.78 -12.65
CA ILE A 331 16.85 -9.88 -13.58
C ILE A 331 18.01 -9.53 -14.50
N LEU A 332 18.17 -8.26 -14.85
CA LEU A 332 19.27 -7.69 -15.62
C LEU A 332 19.60 -6.30 -15.04
N PRO A 333 20.74 -5.71 -15.39
CA PRO A 333 21.03 -4.32 -15.02
C PRO A 333 19.88 -3.39 -15.43
N LYS A 334 19.36 -2.63 -14.48
CA LYS A 334 18.23 -1.69 -14.66
C LYS A 334 16.92 -2.34 -15.13
N THR A 335 16.78 -3.67 -15.04
CA THR A 335 15.56 -4.40 -15.43
C THR A 335 15.08 -5.26 -14.28
N PHE A 336 13.80 -5.12 -13.94
CA PHE A 336 13.21 -5.72 -12.76
C PHE A 336 11.93 -6.46 -13.14
N PHE A 337 11.71 -7.59 -12.52
CA PHE A 337 10.49 -8.35 -12.60
C PHE A 337 9.66 -8.14 -11.32
N HIS A 338 8.35 -7.98 -11.47
CA HIS A 338 7.46 -7.67 -10.39
C HIS A 338 6.22 -8.56 -10.48
N ILE A 339 5.89 -9.23 -9.40
CA ILE A 339 4.66 -9.99 -9.23
C ILE A 339 3.89 -9.39 -8.07
N GLU A 340 2.62 -9.07 -8.30
CA GLU A 340 1.67 -8.67 -7.27
C GLU A 340 0.52 -9.67 -7.27
N THR A 341 0.13 -10.17 -6.11
CA THR A 341 -0.97 -11.11 -5.95
C THR A 341 -1.87 -10.68 -4.82
N ALA A 342 -3.17 -10.84 -4.99
CA ALA A 342 -4.13 -10.64 -3.92
C ALA A 342 -5.22 -11.70 -3.99
N ALA A 343 -5.71 -12.12 -2.83
CA ALA A 343 -6.88 -12.99 -2.75
C ALA A 343 -7.67 -12.69 -1.48
N SER A 344 -8.96 -12.87 -1.54
CA SER A 344 -9.80 -12.83 -0.34
C SER A 344 -11.04 -13.74 -0.46
N VAL A 345 -11.55 -14.15 0.70
CA VAL A 345 -12.78 -14.92 0.86
C VAL A 345 -13.63 -14.29 1.95
N LYS A 346 -14.95 -14.29 1.72
CA LYS A 346 -15.97 -13.76 2.63
C LYS A 346 -16.93 -14.88 3.03
N PHE A 347 -17.33 -14.90 4.29
CA PHE A 347 -18.30 -15.85 4.83
C PHE A 347 -19.03 -15.29 6.06
N PRO A 348 -20.27 -15.70 6.36
CA PRO A 348 -21.12 -16.49 5.50
C PRO A 348 -21.46 -15.75 4.20
N THR A 349 -21.76 -16.51 3.16
CA THR A 349 -22.23 -15.94 1.89
C THR A 349 -23.60 -15.34 2.09
N ARG A 350 -23.73 -14.03 1.95
CA ARG A 350 -24.98 -13.28 2.06
C ARG A 350 -25.08 -12.25 0.96
N ASP A 351 -26.24 -12.13 0.34
CA ASP A 351 -26.46 -11.33 -0.87
C ASP A 351 -26.73 -9.84 -0.61
N TYR A 352 -26.35 -9.32 0.55
CA TYR A 352 -26.45 -7.88 0.80
C TYR A 352 -25.39 -7.13 -0.01
N PHE A 353 -25.83 -6.10 -0.71
CA PHE A 353 -24.97 -5.34 -1.62
C PHE A 353 -23.69 -4.83 -0.96
N VAL A 354 -23.79 -4.31 0.27
CA VAL A 354 -22.61 -3.81 1.01
C VAL A 354 -21.55 -4.87 1.32
N ASN A 355 -21.87 -6.14 1.17
CA ASN A 355 -20.96 -7.26 1.39
C ASN A 355 -20.38 -7.83 0.09
N GLN A 356 -20.90 -7.45 -1.07
CA GLN A 356 -20.54 -8.04 -2.37
C GLN A 356 -19.24 -7.48 -2.97
N PRO A 357 -18.87 -6.17 -2.85
CA PRO A 357 -17.72 -5.60 -3.52
C PRO A 357 -16.43 -6.40 -3.32
N LEU A 358 -15.77 -6.80 -4.42
CA LEU A 358 -14.54 -7.61 -4.39
C LEU A 358 -13.39 -6.96 -5.15
N PHE A 359 -13.51 -6.72 -6.46
CA PHE A 359 -12.51 -6.08 -7.30
C PHE A 359 -13.04 -4.82 -7.97
N GLY A 360 -12.16 -3.86 -8.26
CA GLY A 360 -12.52 -2.61 -8.96
C GLY A 360 -13.10 -1.52 -8.05
N TYR A 361 -13.29 -1.77 -6.76
CA TYR A 361 -13.80 -0.78 -5.80
C TYR A 361 -12.69 -0.04 -5.02
N GLY A 362 -11.44 -0.16 -5.45
CA GLY A 362 -10.31 0.46 -4.79
C GLY A 362 -9.00 -0.29 -5.01
N TYR A 363 -8.41 -0.87 -3.96
CA TYR A 363 -7.07 -1.46 -3.99
C TYR A 363 -6.90 -2.64 -4.95
N TYR A 364 -7.94 -3.46 -5.12
CA TYR A 364 -7.86 -4.69 -5.90
C TYR A 364 -8.51 -4.47 -7.26
N ASN A 365 -7.72 -4.08 -8.25
CA ASN A 365 -8.13 -3.89 -9.63
C ASN A 365 -7.15 -4.54 -10.61
N LEU A 366 -7.61 -4.93 -11.78
CA LEU A 366 -6.80 -5.31 -12.93
C LEU A 366 -6.64 -4.09 -13.83
N ARG A 367 -5.43 -3.83 -14.31
CA ARG A 367 -5.15 -2.72 -15.24
C ARG A 367 -5.89 -2.91 -16.57
N GLY A 368 -6.44 -1.86 -17.15
CA GLY A 368 -7.32 -1.95 -18.33
C GLY A 368 -8.75 -2.40 -18.04
N MET A 369 -9.10 -2.55 -16.74
CA MET A 369 -10.43 -2.91 -16.26
C MET A 369 -11.03 -1.83 -15.35
N GLU A 370 -10.55 -0.58 -15.41
CA GLU A 370 -10.90 0.52 -14.50
C GLU A 370 -12.38 0.92 -14.55
N TYR A 371 -13.08 0.61 -15.64
CA TYR A 371 -14.51 0.85 -15.78
C TYR A 371 -15.40 -0.23 -15.18
N TYR A 372 -14.79 -1.31 -14.70
CA TYR A 372 -15.51 -2.49 -14.26
C TYR A 372 -15.30 -2.75 -12.77
N VAL A 373 -16.36 -3.25 -12.14
CA VAL A 373 -16.32 -3.73 -10.77
C VAL A 373 -16.82 -5.17 -10.73
N VAL A 374 -16.28 -5.93 -9.81
CA VAL A 374 -16.64 -7.34 -9.68
C VAL A 374 -17.06 -7.62 -8.25
N ASP A 375 -18.29 -8.04 -8.10
CA ASP A 375 -18.86 -8.51 -6.84
C ASP A 375 -18.57 -10.00 -6.66
N GLY A 376 -18.50 -10.45 -5.42
CA GLY A 376 -18.25 -11.87 -5.16
C GLY A 376 -17.97 -12.19 -3.71
N THR A 377 -17.95 -13.49 -3.42
CA THR A 377 -17.63 -14.03 -2.09
C THR A 377 -16.17 -14.44 -1.97
N ALA A 378 -15.53 -14.80 -3.06
CA ALA A 378 -14.12 -15.12 -3.10
C ALA A 378 -13.49 -14.66 -4.41
N GLY A 379 -12.20 -14.39 -4.39
CA GLY A 379 -11.47 -14.11 -5.62
C GLY A 379 -9.97 -13.99 -5.39
N ALA A 380 -9.26 -14.10 -6.51
CA ALA A 380 -7.82 -13.95 -6.57
C ALA A 380 -7.45 -13.18 -7.83
N LEU A 381 -6.37 -12.42 -7.74
CA LEU A 381 -5.75 -11.73 -8.87
C LEU A 381 -4.23 -11.86 -8.82
N GLY A 382 -3.62 -11.82 -9.99
CA GLY A 382 -2.18 -11.77 -10.18
C GLY A 382 -1.83 -10.72 -11.23
N LYS A 383 -0.82 -9.90 -10.95
CA LYS A 383 -0.29 -8.91 -11.87
C LYS A 383 1.19 -9.17 -12.07
N PHE A 384 1.60 -9.21 -13.31
CA PHE A 384 2.97 -9.45 -13.72
C PHE A 384 3.49 -8.24 -14.46
N THR A 385 4.63 -7.72 -14.07
CA THR A 385 5.19 -6.54 -14.72
C THR A 385 6.70 -6.70 -14.90
N LEU A 386 7.15 -6.38 -16.08
CA LEU A 386 8.55 -6.21 -16.40
C LEU A 386 8.85 -4.73 -16.54
N TYR A 387 9.77 -4.22 -15.72
CA TYR A 387 10.21 -2.82 -15.74
C TYR A 387 11.64 -2.70 -16.23
N ARG A 388 11.91 -1.62 -16.97
CA ARG A 388 13.27 -1.21 -17.31
C ARG A 388 13.44 0.28 -17.00
N GLU A 389 14.40 0.60 -16.13
CA GLU A 389 14.82 1.98 -15.94
C GLU A 389 15.50 2.49 -17.21
N LEU A 390 14.93 3.53 -17.81
CA LEU A 390 15.46 4.15 -19.03
C LEU A 390 16.59 5.10 -18.65
N PHE A 391 16.28 6.07 -17.81
CA PHE A 391 17.23 7.06 -17.32
C PHE A 391 16.72 7.69 -16.02
N SER A 392 17.63 8.36 -15.33
CA SER A 392 17.32 9.22 -14.18
C SER A 392 17.79 10.64 -14.47
N TYR A 393 17.01 11.61 -14.00
CA TYR A 393 17.30 13.02 -14.17
C TYR A 393 17.10 13.76 -12.84
N ILE A 394 18.04 14.63 -12.49
CA ILE A 394 17.94 15.46 -11.30
C ILE A 394 17.70 16.91 -11.74
N TYR A 395 16.48 17.37 -11.54
CA TYR A 395 16.12 18.77 -11.76
C TYR A 395 16.63 19.62 -10.59
N LYS A 396 17.49 20.60 -10.88
CA LYS A 396 17.93 21.61 -9.91
C LYS A 396 16.94 22.76 -9.95
N THR A 397 16.22 22.98 -8.85
CA THR A 397 15.24 24.06 -8.80
C THR A 397 15.96 25.42 -8.75
N PRO A 398 15.39 26.46 -9.37
CA PRO A 398 15.95 27.81 -9.29
C PRO A 398 15.81 28.45 -7.89
N PHE A 399 15.02 27.83 -7.02
CA PHE A 399 14.77 28.32 -5.67
C PHE A 399 15.80 27.74 -4.68
N HIS A 400 16.38 28.60 -3.85
CA HIS A 400 17.28 28.19 -2.76
C HIS A 400 16.47 27.55 -1.62
N SER A 401 15.99 26.34 -1.83
CA SER A 401 15.27 25.57 -0.82
C SER A 401 16.20 24.53 -0.19
N LYS A 402 16.22 24.45 1.13
CA LYS A 402 17.02 23.43 1.85
C LYS A 402 16.51 22.01 1.60
N THR A 403 15.27 21.84 1.14
CA THR A 403 14.61 20.55 0.96
C THR A 403 14.28 20.22 -0.49
N HIS A 404 14.18 21.23 -1.36
CA HIS A 404 13.71 21.10 -2.74
C HIS A 404 14.71 21.67 -3.77
N ASP A 405 15.97 21.80 -3.41
CA ASP A 405 17.05 22.23 -4.31
C ASP A 405 17.28 21.23 -5.46
N LYS A 406 16.98 19.97 -5.24
CA LYS A 406 17.12 18.87 -6.19
C LYS A 406 15.88 18.00 -6.20
N ILE A 407 15.28 17.83 -7.36
CA ILE A 407 14.13 16.95 -7.56
C ILE A 407 14.57 15.80 -8.47
N PRO A 408 14.73 14.58 -7.95
CA PRO A 408 15.06 13.43 -8.76
C PRO A 408 13.81 12.92 -9.52
N PHE A 409 14.00 12.57 -10.77
CA PHE A 409 13.04 11.85 -11.59
C PHE A 409 13.70 10.58 -12.11
N ARG A 410 13.00 9.46 -12.01
CA ARG A 410 13.39 8.17 -12.58
C ARG A 410 12.29 7.69 -13.52
N PHE A 411 12.66 7.33 -14.72
CA PHE A 411 11.74 6.94 -15.79
C PHE A 411 11.86 5.45 -16.06
N TYR A 412 10.73 4.75 -15.99
CA TYR A 412 10.66 3.31 -16.18
C TYR A 412 9.68 2.97 -17.29
N LEU A 413 10.17 2.28 -18.33
CA LEU A 413 9.31 1.61 -19.30
C LEU A 413 8.85 0.28 -18.72
N LYS A 414 7.58 -0.07 -18.93
CA LYS A 414 7.04 -1.35 -18.46
C LYS A 414 6.16 -2.04 -19.49
N ALA A 415 6.14 -3.38 -19.40
CA ALA A 415 5.16 -4.23 -20.05
C ALA A 415 4.53 -5.11 -18.96
N TYR A 416 3.24 -5.42 -19.10
CA TYR A 416 2.52 -6.14 -18.06
C TYR A 416 1.40 -7.01 -18.60
N GLY A 417 1.02 -8.01 -17.79
CA GLY A 417 -0.16 -8.83 -17.96
C GLY A 417 -0.78 -9.13 -16.61
N ASP A 418 -2.09 -9.00 -16.51
CA ASP A 418 -2.87 -9.20 -15.31
C ASP A 418 -3.91 -10.29 -15.55
N ALA A 419 -4.18 -11.09 -14.53
CA ALA A 419 -5.24 -12.08 -14.55
C ALA A 419 -5.97 -12.13 -13.20
N GLY A 420 -7.26 -12.46 -13.22
CA GLY A 420 -8.05 -12.59 -12.01
C GLY A 420 -9.23 -13.53 -12.19
N TYR A 421 -9.75 -14.01 -11.08
CA TYR A 421 -10.95 -14.82 -11.02
C TYR A 421 -11.77 -14.45 -9.79
N SER A 422 -13.07 -14.31 -9.95
CA SER A 422 -14.01 -14.12 -8.84
C SER A 422 -15.02 -15.24 -8.81
N TYR A 423 -15.38 -15.66 -7.61
CA TYR A 423 -16.43 -16.63 -7.37
C TYR A 423 -17.62 -15.97 -6.66
N SER A 424 -18.81 -16.19 -7.21
CA SER A 424 -20.08 -15.86 -6.56
C SER A 424 -21.07 -16.98 -6.80
N PRO A 425 -21.75 -17.51 -5.77
CA PRO A 425 -22.76 -18.54 -5.94
C PRO A 425 -24.06 -17.99 -6.56
N THR A 426 -24.31 -16.70 -6.48
CA THR A 426 -25.57 -16.05 -6.85
C THR A 426 -25.46 -15.18 -8.11
N LEU A 427 -24.29 -14.65 -8.42
CA LEU A 427 -24.06 -13.76 -9.56
C LEU A 427 -23.52 -14.52 -10.77
N ASN A 428 -24.35 -15.31 -11.44
CA ASN A 428 -23.91 -16.15 -12.56
C ASN A 428 -24.09 -15.50 -13.94
N ASN A 429 -24.91 -14.46 -14.06
CA ASN A 429 -25.26 -13.83 -15.33
C ASN A 429 -24.63 -12.43 -15.49
N THR A 430 -23.32 -12.35 -15.27
CA THR A 430 -22.53 -11.12 -15.44
C THR A 430 -21.36 -11.37 -16.39
N LEU A 431 -20.66 -10.30 -16.81
CA LEU A 431 -19.51 -10.42 -17.72
C LEU A 431 -18.36 -11.21 -17.08
N PHE A 432 -18.08 -10.98 -15.80
CA PHE A 432 -16.83 -11.42 -15.17
C PHE A 432 -16.99 -12.40 -14.01
N ASN A 433 -18.16 -12.48 -13.36
CA ASN A 433 -18.33 -13.40 -12.26
C ASN A 433 -18.24 -14.86 -12.73
N ASN A 434 -17.53 -15.67 -11.96
CA ASN A 434 -17.27 -17.09 -12.26
C ASN A 434 -16.53 -17.34 -13.59
N LYS A 435 -15.77 -16.33 -14.06
CA LYS A 435 -15.00 -16.38 -15.30
C LYS A 435 -13.58 -15.84 -15.07
N LEU A 436 -12.65 -16.28 -15.90
CA LEU A 436 -11.30 -15.73 -15.92
C LEU A 436 -11.34 -14.31 -16.52
N MET A 437 -10.71 -13.37 -15.83
CA MET A 437 -10.46 -12.00 -16.30
C MET A 437 -9.00 -11.87 -16.67
N TYR A 438 -8.68 -11.17 -17.76
CA TYR A 438 -7.31 -10.84 -18.08
C TYR A 438 -7.19 -9.55 -18.88
N SER A 439 -6.04 -8.93 -18.73
CA SER A 439 -5.64 -7.73 -19.45
C SER A 439 -4.13 -7.70 -19.62
N TYR A 440 -3.65 -6.87 -20.52
CA TYR A 440 -2.22 -6.66 -20.73
C TYR A 440 -1.97 -5.27 -21.29
N GLY A 441 -0.72 -4.83 -21.26
CA GLY A 441 -0.40 -3.50 -21.76
C GLY A 441 1.06 -3.12 -21.61
N VAL A 442 1.31 -1.88 -21.97
CA VAL A 442 2.62 -1.21 -21.82
C VAL A 442 2.43 0.12 -21.10
N GLY A 443 3.48 0.64 -20.54
CA GLY A 443 3.37 1.91 -19.82
C GLY A 443 4.71 2.55 -19.49
N LEU A 444 4.61 3.80 -19.02
CA LEU A 444 5.71 4.61 -18.52
C LEU A 444 5.42 5.02 -17.08
N ASP A 445 6.33 4.72 -16.18
CA ASP A 445 6.25 5.19 -14.80
C ASP A 445 7.32 6.26 -14.56
N ILE A 446 6.94 7.34 -13.89
CA ILE A 446 7.81 8.44 -13.49
C ILE A 446 7.79 8.50 -11.96
N VAL A 447 8.91 8.18 -11.33
CA VAL A 447 9.07 8.21 -9.88
C VAL A 447 9.82 9.48 -9.49
N SER A 448 9.27 10.24 -8.54
CA SER A 448 9.83 11.51 -8.08
C SER A 448 9.90 11.59 -6.55
N ILE A 449 10.25 12.75 -6.02
CA ILE A 449 10.30 13.02 -4.57
C ILE A 449 8.92 12.84 -3.91
N TYR A 450 8.91 12.73 -2.58
CA TYR A 450 7.68 12.56 -1.77
C TYR A 450 6.84 11.36 -2.18
N ASP A 451 7.51 10.33 -2.73
CA ASP A 451 6.86 9.07 -3.10
C ASP A 451 5.83 9.20 -4.23
N PHE A 452 5.91 10.29 -5.01
CA PHE A 452 5.07 10.46 -6.19
C PHE A 452 5.47 9.50 -7.30
N VAL A 453 4.49 8.73 -7.77
CA VAL A 453 4.61 7.86 -8.93
C VAL A 453 3.48 8.20 -9.91
N PHE A 454 3.86 8.71 -11.06
CA PHE A 454 2.95 8.94 -12.18
C PHE A 454 3.03 7.74 -13.12
N ARG A 455 1.89 7.13 -13.43
CA ARG A 455 1.79 5.97 -14.30
C ARG A 455 0.94 6.29 -15.51
N PHE A 456 1.51 6.09 -16.68
CA PHE A 456 0.86 6.19 -17.97
C PHE A 456 0.78 4.78 -18.54
N GLU A 457 -0.41 4.21 -18.63
CA GLU A 457 -0.63 2.81 -18.99
C GLU A 457 -1.57 2.70 -20.18
N TYR A 458 -1.10 2.11 -21.28
CA TYR A 458 -1.95 1.74 -22.39
C TYR A 458 -2.28 0.26 -22.29
N SER A 459 -3.53 -0.02 -21.98
CA SER A 459 -4.03 -1.35 -21.67
C SER A 459 -4.98 -1.89 -22.71
N PHE A 460 -4.99 -3.20 -22.85
CA PHE A 460 -5.95 -3.99 -23.60
C PHE A 460 -6.61 -4.99 -22.66
N ASN A 461 -7.90 -5.25 -22.82
CA ASN A 461 -8.61 -6.26 -22.02
C ASN A 461 -9.31 -7.30 -22.89
N GLN A 462 -9.78 -8.38 -22.27
CA GLN A 462 -10.43 -9.51 -22.93
C GLN A 462 -11.72 -9.17 -23.70
N LEU A 463 -12.30 -8.00 -23.47
CA LEU A 463 -13.51 -7.55 -24.20
C LEU A 463 -13.16 -6.80 -25.50
N GLY A 464 -11.87 -6.69 -25.84
CA GLY A 464 -11.41 -5.91 -26.99
C GLY A 464 -11.32 -4.43 -26.72
N ASN A 465 -11.60 -3.95 -25.50
CA ASN A 465 -11.43 -2.55 -25.15
C ASN A 465 -9.96 -2.22 -24.91
N ASN A 466 -9.57 -1.03 -25.30
CA ASN A 466 -8.25 -0.50 -25.02
C ASN A 466 -8.33 0.99 -24.64
N GLY A 467 -7.32 1.49 -23.99
CA GLY A 467 -7.29 2.89 -23.57
C GLY A 467 -6.01 3.28 -22.86
N LEU A 468 -5.78 4.60 -22.78
CA LEU A 468 -4.75 5.21 -21.96
C LEU A 468 -5.31 5.50 -20.57
N TYR A 469 -4.69 4.95 -19.56
CA TYR A 469 -5.03 5.16 -18.15
C TYR A 469 -3.92 5.92 -17.44
N LEU A 470 -4.31 6.89 -16.64
CA LEU A 470 -3.39 7.74 -15.87
C LEU A 470 -3.63 7.50 -14.38
N HIS A 471 -2.60 7.09 -13.68
CA HIS A 471 -2.66 6.86 -12.24
C HIS A 471 -1.58 7.69 -11.54
N ALA A 472 -1.98 8.37 -10.47
CA ALA A 472 -1.08 9.17 -9.62
C ALA A 472 -1.04 8.65 -8.17
N HIS A 473 -1.35 7.38 -7.97
CA HIS A 473 -1.40 6.79 -6.63
C HIS A 473 -0.36 5.67 -6.46
N ASN A 474 0.10 5.55 -5.23
CA ASN A 474 0.93 4.43 -4.82
C ASN A 474 0.06 3.17 -4.67
N SER A 475 0.59 2.02 -5.05
CA SER A 475 -0.11 0.73 -4.94
C SER A 475 -0.18 0.21 -3.49
N PHE A 476 0.47 0.89 -2.53
CA PHE A 476 0.55 0.51 -1.13
C PHE A 476 0.26 1.67 -0.19
#